data_6cb6819dbef147b50615ab1aa24f5572
#
_entry.id   6cb6819dbef147b50615ab1aa24f5572
#
_cell.length_a   1.000
_cell.length_b   1.000
_cell.length_c   1.000
_cell.angle_alpha   90.00
_cell.angle_beta   90.00
_cell.angle_gamma   90.00
#
_symmetry.space_group_name_H-M   'P 1'
#
loop_
_entity.id
_entity.type
_entity.pdbx_description
1 polymer ?
#
loop_
_entity_poly.entity_id
_entity_poly.type
_entity_poly.pdbx_seq_one_letter_code
_entity_poly.pdbx_strand_id
1 'polypeptide(L)'
;MRVRLATWFLAVFAVPAAGQEAPLVYIDPGHGGEQAGVVVDGLEEKDLVLRLGFLAAEAFAEAGYEIRMSRTGDVGPGFQQRVDHAAEVGADLFLSLHINRNDDPTIWGTQIFLPEELAPSVTAAETIAAALETTGAQVTLVGQPWDVLKSTEFPTLMIELGHLSHPVEPRLMVSRDYWGEVSAALVMAADELLRGGR
;
A
#
# COMPACT_ATOMS: atom_id res chain seq x y z
N MET A 1 4.37 -28.81 -38.14
CA MET A 1 3.25 -28.07 -37.55
C MET A 1 3.25 -28.40 -36.05
N ARG A 2 3.81 -27.53 -35.18
CA ARG A 2 3.88 -27.77 -33.73
C ARG A 2 2.73 -27.05 -33.08
N VAL A 3 1.78 -27.77 -32.54
CA VAL A 3 0.67 -27.25 -31.76
C VAL A 3 1.22 -26.84 -30.37
N ARG A 4 1.19 -25.55 -30.05
CA ARG A 4 1.47 -25.07 -28.70
C ARG A 4 0.16 -25.20 -27.88
N LEU A 5 0.18 -26.15 -26.95
CA LEU A 5 -0.85 -26.22 -25.91
C LEU A 5 -0.70 -25.01 -24.98
N ALA A 6 -1.67 -24.11 -25.02
CA ALA A 6 -1.80 -23.03 -24.05
C ALA A 6 -2.29 -23.64 -22.72
N THR A 7 -1.42 -23.64 -21.72
CA THR A 7 -1.79 -24.02 -20.34
C THR A 7 -2.53 -22.84 -19.71
N TRP A 8 -3.85 -22.98 -19.57
CA TRP A 8 -4.66 -22.04 -18.80
C TRP A 8 -4.42 -22.31 -17.31
N PHE A 9 -3.77 -21.38 -16.63
CA PHE A 9 -3.77 -21.35 -15.17
C PHE A 9 -5.16 -20.91 -14.71
N LEU A 10 -5.96 -21.83 -14.19
CA LEU A 10 -7.15 -21.46 -13.41
C LEU A 10 -6.64 -20.87 -12.08
N ALA A 11 -6.78 -19.56 -11.91
CA ALA A 11 -6.68 -18.94 -10.59
C ALA A 11 -7.87 -19.45 -9.76
N VAL A 12 -7.60 -20.32 -8.81
CA VAL A 12 -8.59 -20.77 -7.83
C VAL A 12 -8.68 -19.68 -6.78
N PHE A 13 -9.67 -18.81 -6.89
CA PHE A 13 -10.01 -17.89 -5.81
C PHE A 13 -10.57 -18.71 -4.65
N ALA A 14 -9.86 -18.72 -3.52
CA ALA A 14 -10.35 -19.34 -2.31
C ALA A 14 -11.51 -18.50 -1.76
N VAL A 15 -12.73 -19.01 -1.87
CA VAL A 15 -13.90 -18.47 -1.16
C VAL A 15 -13.68 -18.74 0.33
N PRO A 16 -13.75 -17.72 1.21
CA PRO A 16 -13.61 -17.94 2.65
C PRO A 16 -14.64 -18.98 3.13
N ALA A 17 -14.22 -19.84 4.06
CA ALA A 17 -15.12 -20.82 4.66
C ALA A 17 -16.31 -20.11 5.30
N ALA A 18 -17.52 -20.63 5.10
CA ALA A 18 -18.74 -20.03 5.61
C ALA A 18 -18.65 -19.80 7.13
N GLY A 19 -18.59 -18.54 7.57
CA GLY A 19 -18.53 -18.12 8.99
C GLY A 19 -17.31 -17.30 9.39
N GLN A 20 -16.32 -17.09 8.52
CA GLN A 20 -15.18 -16.21 8.83
C GLN A 20 -15.40 -14.87 8.11
N GLU A 21 -15.47 -13.78 8.87
CA GLU A 21 -15.55 -12.44 8.28
C GLU A 21 -14.30 -12.18 7.42
N ALA A 22 -14.48 -11.46 6.31
CA ALA A 22 -13.35 -11.11 5.45
C ALA A 22 -12.42 -10.16 6.20
N PRO A 23 -11.09 -10.35 6.15
CA PRO A 23 -10.18 -9.40 6.77
C PRO A 23 -10.35 -8.01 6.19
N LEU A 24 -10.25 -6.98 7.05
CA LEU A 24 -10.39 -5.59 6.67
C LEU A 24 -9.03 -4.93 6.43
N VAL A 25 -8.79 -4.49 5.21
CA VAL A 25 -7.62 -3.67 4.86
C VAL A 25 -8.02 -2.20 4.83
N TYR A 26 -7.36 -1.40 5.65
CA TYR A 26 -7.56 0.04 5.66
C TYR A 26 -6.51 0.72 4.80
N ILE A 27 -6.95 1.37 3.72
CA ILE A 27 -6.11 2.08 2.77
C ILE A 27 -6.17 3.57 3.11
N ASP A 28 -5.01 4.16 3.35
CA ASP A 28 -4.87 5.57 3.66
C ASP A 28 -4.10 6.31 2.57
N PRO A 29 -4.77 6.92 1.58
CA PRO A 29 -4.10 7.84 0.66
C PRO A 29 -3.64 9.08 1.42
N GLY A 30 -2.32 9.29 1.52
CA GLY A 30 -1.72 10.39 2.26
C GLY A 30 -2.21 11.77 1.83
N HIS A 31 -2.00 12.79 2.67
CA HIS A 31 -2.35 14.19 2.39
C HIS A 31 -3.84 14.41 2.08
N GLY A 32 -4.16 15.45 1.29
CA GLY A 32 -5.51 15.83 0.87
C GLY A 32 -5.92 17.23 1.36
N GLY A 33 -6.94 17.81 0.74
CA GLY A 33 -7.37 19.18 1.00
C GLY A 33 -6.25 20.17 0.74
N GLU A 34 -5.93 20.99 1.74
CA GLU A 34 -4.86 21.99 1.65
C GLU A 34 -3.43 21.40 1.68
N GLN A 35 -3.29 20.14 2.06
CA GLN A 35 -2.02 19.45 2.11
C GLN A 35 -1.77 18.71 0.79
N ALA A 36 -1.04 19.36 -0.13
CA ALA A 36 -0.71 18.78 -1.43
C ALA A 36 0.29 17.59 -1.34
N GLY A 37 1.07 17.51 -0.25
CA GLY A 37 2.23 16.64 -0.16
C GLY A 37 3.38 17.15 -1.03
N VAL A 38 4.15 16.26 -1.59
CA VAL A 38 5.22 16.60 -2.53
C VAL A 38 4.63 17.13 -3.84
N VAL A 39 5.19 18.24 -4.33
CA VAL A 39 4.79 18.86 -5.62
C VAL A 39 6.02 18.99 -6.51
N VAL A 40 5.99 18.34 -7.68
CA VAL A 40 7.06 18.42 -8.70
C VAL A 40 6.42 18.45 -10.08
N ASP A 41 6.79 19.45 -10.90
CA ASP A 41 6.35 19.61 -12.29
C ASP A 41 4.81 19.57 -12.47
N GLY A 42 4.07 20.09 -11.47
CA GLY A 42 2.61 20.12 -11.50
C GLY A 42 1.93 18.79 -11.07
N LEU A 43 2.70 17.78 -10.71
CA LEU A 43 2.19 16.58 -10.04
C LEU A 43 2.09 16.86 -8.54
N GLU A 44 0.92 16.62 -7.96
CA GLU A 44 0.70 16.68 -6.53
C GLU A 44 0.58 15.27 -5.96
N GLU A 45 1.34 14.98 -4.91
CA GLU A 45 1.34 13.66 -4.26
C GLU A 45 -0.08 13.23 -3.87
N LYS A 46 -0.86 14.13 -3.25
CA LYS A 46 -2.23 13.82 -2.81
C LYS A 46 -3.12 13.23 -3.90
N ASP A 47 -2.96 13.70 -5.16
CA ASP A 47 -3.77 13.23 -6.28
C ASP A 47 -3.30 11.86 -6.78
N LEU A 48 -1.98 11.65 -6.80
CA LEU A 48 -1.38 10.39 -7.23
C LEU A 48 -1.72 9.26 -6.25
N VAL A 49 -1.54 9.49 -4.95
CA VAL A 49 -1.83 8.46 -3.93
C VAL A 49 -3.33 8.20 -3.78
N LEU A 50 -4.21 9.17 -4.07
CA LEU A 50 -5.65 8.92 -4.11
C LEU A 50 -6.02 7.97 -5.26
N ARG A 51 -5.43 8.17 -6.45
CA ARG A 51 -5.64 7.26 -7.61
C ARG A 51 -5.13 5.85 -7.31
N LEU A 52 -3.94 5.74 -6.72
CA LEU A 52 -3.40 4.46 -6.28
C LEU A 52 -4.31 3.82 -5.24
N GLY A 53 -4.77 4.59 -4.24
CA GLY A 53 -5.68 4.10 -3.21
C GLY A 53 -6.94 3.46 -3.79
N PHE A 54 -7.52 4.03 -4.85
CA PHE A 54 -8.66 3.42 -5.55
C PHE A 54 -8.28 2.13 -6.29
N LEU A 55 -7.13 2.09 -6.97
CA LEU A 55 -6.68 0.86 -7.66
C LEU A 55 -6.35 -0.26 -6.66
N ALA A 56 -5.71 0.08 -5.55
CA ALA A 56 -5.47 -0.87 -4.48
C ALA A 56 -6.79 -1.37 -3.86
N ALA A 57 -7.73 -0.46 -3.59
CA ALA A 57 -9.06 -0.83 -3.07
C ALA A 57 -9.81 -1.79 -4.00
N GLU A 58 -9.77 -1.55 -5.32
CA GLU A 58 -10.35 -2.43 -6.33
C GLU A 58 -9.69 -3.82 -6.29
N ALA A 59 -8.35 -3.88 -6.31
CA ALA A 59 -7.61 -5.14 -6.28
C ALA A 59 -7.87 -5.95 -4.99
N PHE A 60 -7.88 -5.30 -3.83
CA PHE A 60 -8.20 -5.95 -2.57
C PHE A 60 -9.66 -6.45 -2.52
N ALA A 61 -10.61 -5.66 -3.00
CA ALA A 61 -12.02 -6.07 -3.06
C ALA A 61 -12.22 -7.27 -3.99
N GLU A 62 -11.56 -7.30 -5.15
CA GLU A 62 -11.57 -8.46 -6.07
C GLU A 62 -10.96 -9.71 -5.42
N ALA A 63 -9.96 -9.54 -4.55
CA ALA A 63 -9.38 -10.62 -3.75
C ALA A 63 -10.22 -11.03 -2.53
N GLY A 64 -11.38 -10.38 -2.31
CA GLY A 64 -12.34 -10.72 -1.26
C GLY A 64 -11.98 -10.20 0.12
N TYR A 65 -11.32 -9.05 0.20
CA TYR A 65 -11.10 -8.28 1.44
C TYR A 65 -12.24 -7.28 1.67
N GLU A 66 -12.52 -6.96 2.93
CA GLU A 66 -13.27 -5.76 3.27
C GLU A 66 -12.33 -4.55 3.21
N ILE A 67 -12.81 -3.44 2.62
CA ILE A 67 -11.98 -2.24 2.41
C ILE A 67 -12.62 -1.03 3.08
N ARG A 68 -11.79 -0.26 3.75
CA ARG A 68 -12.09 1.11 4.16
C ARG A 68 -10.96 2.02 3.67
N MET A 69 -11.32 3.26 3.36
CA MET A 69 -10.35 4.28 2.97
C MET A 69 -10.47 5.48 3.91
N SER A 70 -9.34 6.10 4.24
CA SER A 70 -9.32 7.34 5.06
C SER A 70 -9.98 8.51 4.34
N ARG A 71 -9.90 8.53 3.02
CA ARG A 71 -10.54 9.51 2.14
C ARG A 71 -10.82 8.92 0.76
N THR A 72 -11.88 9.39 0.15
CA THR A 72 -12.29 9.06 -1.22
C THR A 72 -12.42 10.30 -2.11
N GLY A 73 -11.91 11.43 -1.63
CA GLY A 73 -11.92 12.72 -2.32
C GLY A 73 -10.77 13.61 -1.83
N ASP A 74 -10.77 14.86 -2.28
CA ASP A 74 -9.75 15.85 -1.88
C ASP A 74 -10.11 16.48 -0.51
N VAL A 75 -10.04 15.67 0.53
CA VAL A 75 -10.17 16.05 1.94
C VAL A 75 -8.95 15.59 2.71
N GLY A 76 -8.51 16.33 3.73
CA GLY A 76 -7.27 16.09 4.48
C GLY A 76 -7.52 15.78 5.94
N PRO A 77 -8.01 14.58 6.33
CA PRO A 77 -8.03 14.20 7.72
C PRO A 77 -6.61 14.14 8.29
N GLY A 78 -6.45 14.55 9.56
CA GLY A 78 -5.16 14.45 10.25
C GLY A 78 -4.72 13.01 10.42
N PHE A 79 -3.40 12.77 10.51
CA PHE A 79 -2.86 11.39 10.55
C PHE A 79 -3.41 10.59 11.74
N GLN A 80 -3.50 11.19 12.93
CA GLN A 80 -4.11 10.54 14.10
C GLN A 80 -5.58 10.13 13.82
N GLN A 81 -6.36 11.00 13.19
CA GLN A 81 -7.75 10.70 12.86
C GLN A 81 -7.89 9.52 11.91
N ARG A 82 -6.93 9.34 11.00
CA ARG A 82 -6.88 8.20 10.06
C ARG A 82 -6.66 6.89 10.80
N VAL A 83 -5.70 6.88 11.74
CA VAL A 83 -5.37 5.72 12.56
C VAL A 83 -6.51 5.40 13.54
N ASP A 84 -7.08 6.41 14.20
CA ASP A 84 -8.21 6.22 15.11
C ASP A 84 -9.42 5.62 14.38
N HIS A 85 -9.72 6.11 13.18
CA HIS A 85 -10.81 5.56 12.37
C HIS A 85 -10.53 4.13 11.91
N ALA A 86 -9.27 3.80 11.55
CA ALA A 86 -8.89 2.43 11.23
C ALA A 86 -9.12 1.48 12.42
N ALA A 87 -8.77 1.92 13.63
CA ALA A 87 -9.02 1.16 14.86
C ALA A 87 -10.53 1.03 15.15
N GLU A 88 -11.30 2.11 14.99
CA GLU A 88 -12.75 2.12 15.19
C GLU A 88 -13.49 1.13 14.29
N VAL A 89 -13.06 0.99 13.03
CA VAL A 89 -13.67 0.07 12.06
C VAL A 89 -13.12 -1.36 12.14
N GLY A 90 -12.14 -1.62 13.02
CA GLY A 90 -11.57 -2.95 13.22
C GLY A 90 -10.65 -3.40 12.09
N ALA A 91 -9.75 -2.54 11.64
CA ALA A 91 -8.78 -2.89 10.59
C ALA A 91 -7.85 -4.02 11.02
N ASP A 92 -7.57 -4.97 10.13
CA ASP A 92 -6.57 -6.02 10.29
C ASP A 92 -5.20 -5.61 9.72
N LEU A 93 -5.17 -4.61 8.82
CA LEU A 93 -3.96 -4.05 8.20
C LEU A 93 -4.21 -2.60 7.82
N PHE A 94 -3.29 -1.70 8.18
CA PHE A 94 -3.30 -0.29 7.78
C PHE A 94 -2.14 0.01 6.84
N LEU A 95 -2.46 0.53 5.65
CA LEU A 95 -1.50 0.91 4.61
C LEU A 95 -1.66 2.38 4.28
N SER A 96 -0.74 3.23 4.78
CA SER A 96 -0.67 4.63 4.38
C SER A 96 0.22 4.77 3.15
N LEU A 97 -0.34 5.32 2.08
CA LEU A 97 0.30 5.42 0.77
C LEU A 97 0.78 6.84 0.52
N HIS A 98 2.06 6.97 0.24
CA HIS A 98 2.78 8.22 0.05
C HIS A 98 3.76 8.16 -1.13
N ILE A 99 4.27 9.31 -1.56
CA ILE A 99 5.33 9.44 -2.56
C ILE A 99 6.33 10.49 -2.07
N ASN A 100 7.57 10.07 -1.92
CA ASN A 100 8.64 10.85 -1.32
C ASN A 100 9.25 11.89 -2.27
N ARG A 101 10.14 12.70 -1.70
CA ARG A 101 11.05 13.61 -2.38
C ARG A 101 12.40 13.57 -1.67
N ASN A 102 13.48 13.66 -2.44
CA ASN A 102 14.82 13.87 -1.90
C ASN A 102 15.51 15.04 -2.63
N ASP A 103 16.37 15.77 -1.92
CA ASP A 103 17.17 16.85 -2.53
C ASP A 103 18.27 16.29 -3.44
N ASP A 104 18.73 15.06 -3.18
CA ASP A 104 19.57 14.31 -4.10
C ASP A 104 18.68 13.53 -5.10
N PRO A 105 18.67 13.94 -6.38
CA PRO A 105 17.82 13.30 -7.37
C PRO A 105 18.30 11.91 -7.80
N THR A 106 19.39 11.42 -7.26
CA THR A 106 19.85 10.03 -7.47
C THR A 106 19.24 9.04 -6.50
N ILE A 107 18.57 9.52 -5.45
CA ILE A 107 17.85 8.68 -4.49
C ILE A 107 16.52 8.25 -5.10
N TRP A 108 16.25 6.95 -5.07
CA TRP A 108 15.07 6.33 -5.66
C TRP A 108 14.63 5.08 -4.88
N GLY A 109 13.48 4.54 -5.25
CA GLY A 109 12.94 3.32 -4.67
C GLY A 109 11.91 3.55 -3.58
N THR A 110 11.37 2.48 -3.08
CA THR A 110 10.33 2.46 -2.05
C THR A 110 10.94 2.45 -0.66
N GLN A 111 10.36 3.23 0.25
CA GLN A 111 10.68 3.17 1.67
C GLN A 111 9.44 2.79 2.47
N ILE A 112 9.56 1.78 3.33
CA ILE A 112 8.46 1.38 4.24
C ILE A 112 8.85 1.83 5.65
N PHE A 113 8.10 2.79 6.16
CA PHE A 113 8.24 3.27 7.53
C PHE A 113 7.34 2.44 8.46
N LEU A 114 7.93 1.97 9.56
CA LEU A 114 7.27 1.07 10.50
C LEU A 114 7.67 1.38 11.95
N PRO A 115 6.81 1.08 12.94
CA PRO A 115 7.19 1.10 14.34
C PRO A 115 8.01 -0.16 14.68
N GLU A 116 9.33 0.00 14.86
CA GLU A 116 10.26 -1.13 15.11
C GLU A 116 9.90 -1.98 16.33
N GLU A 117 9.26 -1.38 17.33
CA GLU A 117 8.88 -2.07 18.58
C GLU A 117 7.62 -2.93 18.44
N LEU A 118 6.91 -2.84 17.32
CA LEU A 118 5.65 -3.56 17.07
C LEU A 118 5.88 -4.75 16.14
N ALA A 119 6.10 -5.94 16.69
CA ALA A 119 6.42 -7.15 15.93
C ALA A 119 5.46 -7.44 14.75
N PRO A 120 4.13 -7.26 14.85
CA PRO A 120 3.23 -7.43 13.71
C PRO A 120 3.53 -6.49 12.55
N SER A 121 3.92 -5.23 12.82
CA SER A 121 4.29 -4.27 11.77
C SER A 121 5.63 -4.60 11.14
N VAL A 122 6.59 -5.15 11.90
CA VAL A 122 7.87 -5.62 11.35
C VAL A 122 7.64 -6.77 10.37
N THR A 123 6.89 -7.79 10.78
CA THR A 123 6.55 -8.92 9.89
C THR A 123 5.81 -8.45 8.63
N ALA A 124 4.84 -7.53 8.80
CA ALA A 124 4.10 -6.99 7.67
C ALA A 124 5.00 -6.20 6.70
N ALA A 125 5.93 -5.40 7.23
CA ALA A 125 6.87 -4.63 6.42
C ALA A 125 7.81 -5.54 5.62
N GLU A 126 8.34 -6.60 6.22
CA GLU A 126 9.19 -7.58 5.55
C GLU A 126 8.44 -8.30 4.42
N THR A 127 7.20 -8.76 4.70
CA THR A 127 6.37 -9.45 3.70
C THR A 127 5.99 -8.52 2.54
N ILE A 128 5.57 -7.28 2.84
CA ILE A 128 5.23 -6.29 1.81
C ILE A 128 6.47 -5.88 1.00
N ALA A 129 7.63 -5.72 1.65
CA ALA A 129 8.87 -5.42 0.95
C ALA A 129 9.21 -6.51 -0.06
N ALA A 130 9.19 -7.78 0.35
CA ALA A 130 9.46 -8.91 -0.54
C ALA A 130 8.48 -8.97 -1.72
N ALA A 131 7.19 -8.67 -1.49
CA ALA A 131 6.21 -8.61 -2.56
C ALA A 131 6.46 -7.45 -3.53
N LEU A 132 6.75 -6.24 -3.03
CA LEU A 132 7.04 -5.08 -3.86
C LEU A 132 8.32 -5.23 -4.68
N GLU A 133 9.34 -5.92 -4.17
CA GLU A 133 10.56 -6.23 -4.91
C GLU A 133 10.30 -7.08 -6.16
N THR A 134 9.21 -7.85 -6.20
CA THR A 134 8.82 -8.61 -7.40
C THR A 134 8.42 -7.71 -8.58
N THR A 135 8.05 -6.46 -8.33
CA THR A 135 7.76 -5.46 -9.37
C THR A 135 9.02 -4.79 -9.92
N GLY A 136 10.20 -5.13 -9.39
CA GLY A 136 11.47 -4.48 -9.70
C GLY A 136 11.76 -3.24 -8.83
N ALA A 137 10.92 -2.95 -7.84
CA ALA A 137 11.20 -1.87 -6.89
C ALA A 137 12.39 -2.23 -5.99
N GLN A 138 13.23 -1.25 -5.68
CA GLN A 138 14.17 -1.35 -4.57
C GLN A 138 13.45 -0.94 -3.30
N VAL A 139 13.43 -1.79 -2.27
CA VAL A 139 12.72 -1.50 -1.03
C VAL A 139 13.67 -1.35 0.14
N THR A 140 13.43 -0.35 0.99
CA THR A 140 14.17 -0.11 2.23
C THR A 140 13.20 -0.01 3.40
N LEU A 141 13.45 -0.77 4.46
CA LEU A 141 12.70 -0.68 5.71
C LEU A 141 13.31 0.41 6.60
N VAL A 142 12.47 1.30 7.13
CA VAL A 142 12.89 2.43 7.94
C VAL A 142 12.11 2.42 9.26
N GLY A 143 12.79 2.09 10.34
CA GLY A 143 12.21 2.19 11.67
C GLY A 143 11.95 3.64 12.07
N GLN A 144 10.77 3.91 12.62
CA GLN A 144 10.39 5.25 13.06
C GLN A 144 9.72 5.21 14.44
N PRO A 145 10.12 6.11 15.35
CA PRO A 145 9.54 6.19 16.69
C PRO A 145 8.20 6.97 16.72
N TRP A 146 7.46 7.07 15.63
CA TRP A 146 6.22 7.82 15.58
C TRP A 146 5.15 7.17 16.47
N ASP A 147 4.74 7.88 17.49
CA ASP A 147 3.79 7.37 18.49
C ASP A 147 2.46 6.95 17.87
N VAL A 148 2.03 7.64 16.82
CA VAL A 148 0.79 7.31 16.10
C VAL A 148 0.84 5.93 15.43
N LEU A 149 2.00 5.48 14.97
CA LEU A 149 2.17 4.13 14.40
C LEU A 149 2.24 3.05 15.49
N LYS A 150 2.54 3.44 16.74
CA LYS A 150 2.65 2.52 17.88
C LYS A 150 1.33 2.26 18.58
N SER A 151 0.31 3.07 18.33
CA SER A 151 -0.96 3.04 19.06
C SER A 151 -1.93 1.96 18.56
N THR A 152 -1.54 1.14 17.58
CA THR A 152 -2.41 0.16 16.94
C THR A 152 -2.14 -1.27 17.45
N GLU A 153 -3.20 -2.06 17.55
CA GLU A 153 -3.10 -3.51 17.81
C GLU A 153 -2.93 -4.34 16.52
N PHE A 154 -2.95 -3.66 15.36
CA PHE A 154 -2.83 -4.24 14.02
C PHE A 154 -1.59 -3.69 13.29
N PRO A 155 -1.05 -4.40 12.30
CA PRO A 155 0.07 -3.93 11.48
C PRO A 155 -0.24 -2.58 10.85
N THR A 156 0.63 -1.59 11.08
CA THR A 156 0.49 -0.22 10.57
C THR A 156 1.77 0.21 9.88
N LEU A 157 1.67 0.53 8.60
CA LEU A 157 2.80 0.89 7.75
C LEU A 157 2.51 2.15 6.97
N MET A 158 3.54 2.98 6.78
CA MET A 158 3.55 4.06 5.80
C MET A 158 4.52 3.68 4.67
N ILE A 159 4.05 3.74 3.44
CA ILE A 159 4.79 3.29 2.26
C ILE A 159 5.00 4.48 1.32
N GLU A 160 6.23 4.93 1.24
CA GLU A 160 6.72 5.89 0.26
C GLU A 160 7.11 5.12 -1.01
N LEU A 161 6.26 5.15 -2.02
CA LEU A 161 6.31 4.25 -3.18
C LEU A 161 7.35 4.64 -4.25
N GLY A 162 8.07 5.72 -4.03
CA GLY A 162 9.12 6.25 -4.90
C GLY A 162 9.33 7.73 -4.63
N HIS A 163 10.12 8.40 -5.49
CA HIS A 163 10.52 9.81 -5.32
C HIS A 163 10.13 10.66 -6.53
N LEU A 164 9.27 11.67 -6.34
CA LEU A 164 8.92 12.59 -7.43
C LEU A 164 10.10 13.45 -7.91
N SER A 165 11.16 13.57 -7.11
CA SER A 165 12.41 14.27 -7.48
C SER A 165 13.35 13.45 -8.36
N HIS A 166 13.14 12.13 -8.49
CA HIS A 166 13.97 11.27 -9.31
C HIS A 166 13.66 11.44 -10.81
N PRO A 167 14.65 11.40 -11.73
CA PRO A 167 14.41 11.67 -13.16
C PRO A 167 13.47 10.68 -13.87
N VAL A 168 13.30 9.48 -13.32
CA VAL A 168 12.54 8.38 -13.95
C VAL A 168 11.25 8.06 -13.20
N GLU A 169 11.26 8.02 -11.87
CA GLU A 169 10.12 7.54 -11.06
C GLU A 169 8.80 8.33 -11.27
N PRO A 170 8.78 9.65 -11.52
CA PRO A 170 7.52 10.33 -11.81
C PRO A 170 6.72 9.71 -12.96
N ARG A 171 7.40 9.08 -13.93
CA ARG A 171 6.72 8.38 -15.04
C ARG A 171 6.04 7.10 -14.58
N LEU A 172 6.60 6.41 -13.58
CA LEU A 172 5.99 5.25 -12.94
C LEU A 172 4.78 5.70 -12.10
N MET A 173 4.92 6.82 -11.37
CA MET A 173 3.86 7.37 -10.51
C MET A 173 2.62 7.85 -11.29
N VAL A 174 2.66 7.98 -12.59
CA VAL A 174 1.49 8.26 -13.44
C VAL A 174 1.04 7.06 -14.26
N SER A 175 1.76 5.93 -14.21
CA SER A 175 1.46 4.72 -14.98
C SER A 175 0.42 3.86 -14.27
N ARG A 176 -0.72 3.61 -14.93
CA ARG A 176 -1.74 2.70 -14.41
C ARG A 176 -1.25 1.26 -14.32
N ASP A 177 -0.43 0.82 -15.28
CA ASP A 177 0.10 -0.54 -15.31
C ASP A 177 1.02 -0.79 -14.10
N TYR A 178 1.93 0.15 -13.82
CA TYR A 178 2.78 0.08 -12.63
C TYR A 178 1.98 0.05 -11.33
N TRP A 179 0.96 0.88 -11.20
CA TRP A 179 0.06 0.84 -10.03
C TRP A 179 -0.73 -0.45 -9.92
N GLY A 180 -1.09 -1.07 -11.04
CA GLY A 180 -1.69 -2.40 -11.06
C GLY A 180 -0.75 -3.48 -10.50
N GLU A 181 0.53 -3.45 -10.88
CA GLU A 181 1.56 -4.35 -10.36
C GLU A 181 1.80 -4.14 -8.86
N VAL A 182 1.90 -2.88 -8.41
CA VAL A 182 2.01 -2.53 -6.99
C VAL A 182 0.80 -3.02 -6.20
N SER A 183 -0.41 -2.78 -6.69
CA SER A 183 -1.64 -3.23 -6.02
C SER A 183 -1.71 -4.75 -5.90
N ALA A 184 -1.33 -5.49 -6.96
CA ALA A 184 -1.28 -6.95 -6.93
C ALA A 184 -0.24 -7.47 -5.92
N ALA A 185 0.93 -6.82 -5.83
CA ALA A 185 1.95 -7.16 -4.84
C ALA A 185 1.46 -6.92 -3.39
N LEU A 186 0.75 -5.82 -3.14
CA LEU A 186 0.15 -5.55 -1.83
C LEU A 186 -0.91 -6.61 -1.45
N VAL A 187 -1.74 -7.04 -2.41
CA VAL A 187 -2.73 -8.12 -2.20
C VAL A 187 -2.02 -9.43 -1.88
N MET A 188 -0.97 -9.79 -2.63
CA MET A 188 -0.20 -11.01 -2.38
C MET A 188 0.41 -11.03 -0.97
N ALA A 189 0.97 -9.91 -0.53
CA ALA A 189 1.51 -9.79 0.83
C ALA A 189 0.41 -9.91 1.90
N ALA A 190 -0.74 -9.28 1.69
CA ALA A 190 -1.86 -9.37 2.63
C ALA A 190 -2.43 -10.80 2.71
N ASP A 191 -2.48 -11.54 1.60
CA ASP A 191 -2.88 -12.95 1.60
C ASP A 191 -1.94 -13.81 2.47
N GLU A 192 -0.63 -13.56 2.40
CA GLU A 192 0.35 -14.23 3.25
C GLU A 192 0.16 -13.87 4.74
N LEU A 193 0.00 -12.57 5.03
CA LEU A 193 -0.12 -12.05 6.40
C LEU A 193 -1.43 -12.43 7.09
N LEU A 194 -2.55 -12.25 6.41
CA LEU A 194 -3.88 -12.30 7.03
C LEU A 194 -4.61 -13.63 6.79
N ARG A 195 -4.19 -14.40 5.79
CA ARG A 195 -4.79 -15.69 5.44
C ARG A 195 -3.83 -16.86 5.58
N GLY A 196 -2.58 -16.59 5.99
CA GLY A 196 -1.58 -17.61 6.32
C GLY A 196 -1.02 -18.34 5.13
N GLY A 197 -0.78 -17.65 4.00
CA GLY A 197 -0.08 -18.18 2.82
C GLY A 197 -0.58 -19.58 2.43
N ARG A 198 -1.84 -19.70 1.99
CA ARG A 198 -2.46 -21.00 1.61
C ARG A 198 -2.14 -21.41 0.20
#